data_ffa6574af86c953bb9db40d9150e27b0
#
_entry.id   ffa6574af86c953bb9db40d9150e27b0
#
_cell.length_a   1.000
_cell.length_b   1.000
_cell.length_c   1.000
_cell.angle_alpha   90.00
_cell.angle_beta   90.00
_cell.angle_gamma   90.00
#
_symmetry.space_group_name_H-M   'P 1'
#
loop_
_entity.id
_entity.type
_entity.pdbx_description
1 polymer ?
#
loop_
_entity_poly.entity_id
_entity_poly.type
_entity_poly.pdbx_seq_one_letter_code
_entity_poly.pdbx_strand_id
1 'polypeptide(L)'
;MKLAITALAALCLGTSAGAADAVITVTHELDAARPAEIVAVPFAQIAAIAPSLRMYHVVVRDAKGRALPLQITNYQHDHRGAQYDDLVFAYDFAAGEKRATFTIEAVATATPPDAQCVYARMVPERFDDVAWETDRIAHRMYGFTLNTPAAGGERLRGSGIDVWAKRVTYPVIDRWYAKGHDQFHKDGEGEGLDLYSIGGSRGAGGTGVWDGAKLWTSDNFVDGQVLSNGPRRAAFKLNYAPFDAGAQGKVAETKQFTVDCGRNFDAVESVFDFAGDESTVGIGISEHPAVQGFPTAVLTRDPDGRWMSFWEENQDGGLGIAVILAKDATPAGFAHEDAPGGKGNANNLLLVNARDGVPLRYLSGAGWTKSGQFDGRAAWERYVKEFAARVQKPLIVTVSAGK
;
A
#
# COMPACT_ATOMS: atom_id res chain seq x y z
N MET A 1 -0.44 22.00 69.17
CA MET A 1 -0.73 22.18 67.75
C MET A 1 -0.66 20.78 67.08
N LYS A 2 -1.82 20.10 66.90
CA LYS A 2 -1.89 18.76 66.35
C LYS A 2 -2.17 18.89 64.83
N LEU A 3 -1.25 18.41 63.99
CA LEU A 3 -1.47 18.29 62.55
C LEU A 3 -2.35 17.07 62.28
N ALA A 4 -3.48 17.27 61.64
CA ALA A 4 -4.33 16.19 61.11
C ALA A 4 -3.85 15.86 59.70
N ILE A 5 -3.40 14.62 59.45
CA ILE A 5 -3.06 14.10 58.14
C ILE A 5 -4.34 13.50 57.55
N THR A 6 -4.88 14.17 56.55
CA THR A 6 -6.02 13.66 55.76
C THR A 6 -5.52 12.68 54.73
N ALA A 7 -5.81 11.42 54.87
CA ALA A 7 -5.53 10.38 53.87
C ALA A 7 -6.51 10.53 52.70
N LEU A 8 -6.00 10.82 51.53
CA LEU A 8 -6.76 10.83 50.27
C LEU A 8 -6.91 9.37 49.77
N ALA A 9 -8.07 8.81 49.90
CA ALA A 9 -8.40 7.50 49.35
C ALA A 9 -8.53 7.62 47.83
N ALA A 10 -7.60 7.04 47.08
CA ALA A 10 -7.74 6.86 45.66
C ALA A 10 -8.83 5.87 45.34
N LEU A 11 -9.96 6.33 44.83
CA LEU A 11 -11.04 5.52 44.33
C LEU A 11 -10.57 4.89 43.01
N CYS A 12 -10.13 3.64 43.05
CA CYS A 12 -9.96 2.84 41.84
C CYS A 12 -11.34 2.54 41.26
N LEU A 13 -11.79 3.33 40.31
CA LEU A 13 -12.92 2.98 39.45
C LEU A 13 -12.51 1.75 38.63
N GLY A 14 -12.86 0.57 39.15
CA GLY A 14 -12.83 -0.66 38.37
C GLY A 14 -13.85 -0.51 37.25
N THR A 15 -13.38 -0.31 36.01
CA THR A 15 -14.22 -0.47 34.84
C THR A 15 -14.62 -1.92 34.77
N SER A 16 -15.90 -2.24 35.10
CA SER A 16 -16.47 -3.51 34.73
C SER A 16 -16.32 -3.67 33.23
N ALA A 17 -15.56 -4.67 32.79
CA ALA A 17 -15.56 -5.05 31.40
C ALA A 17 -16.99 -5.39 31.03
N GLY A 18 -17.62 -4.61 30.16
CA GLY A 18 -18.93 -4.95 29.60
C GLY A 18 -18.82 -6.29 28.86
N ALA A 19 -19.95 -7.01 28.78
CA ALA A 19 -20.01 -8.22 27.99
C ALA A 19 -19.62 -7.84 26.52
N ALA A 20 -18.79 -8.67 25.87
CA ALA A 20 -18.42 -8.44 24.48
C ALA A 20 -19.65 -8.65 23.59
N ASP A 21 -19.91 -7.71 22.68
CA ASP A 21 -20.97 -7.83 21.68
C ASP A 21 -20.59 -8.83 20.56
N ALA A 22 -19.32 -8.85 20.20
CA ALA A 22 -18.76 -9.80 19.22
C ALA A 22 -17.30 -10.15 19.54
N VAL A 23 -16.87 -11.31 19.06
CA VAL A 23 -15.49 -11.80 19.18
C VAL A 23 -14.92 -12.01 17.77
N ILE A 24 -13.79 -11.36 17.51
CA ILE A 24 -13.00 -11.56 16.29
C ILE A 24 -11.93 -12.61 16.60
N THR A 25 -11.84 -13.63 15.76
CA THR A 25 -10.74 -14.59 15.76
C THR A 25 -9.93 -14.43 14.49
N VAL A 26 -8.63 -14.22 14.64
CA VAL A 26 -7.67 -14.14 13.52
C VAL A 26 -6.71 -15.30 13.61
N THR A 27 -6.54 -16.03 12.50
CA THR A 27 -5.61 -17.15 12.40
C THR A 27 -4.70 -17.02 11.17
N HIS A 28 -3.53 -17.62 11.24
CA HIS A 28 -2.61 -17.77 10.11
C HIS A 28 -1.69 -18.99 10.28
N GLU A 29 -0.98 -19.37 9.21
CA GLU A 29 -0.16 -20.60 9.18
C GLU A 29 1.33 -20.35 9.42
N LEU A 30 1.81 -19.09 9.47
CA LEU A 30 3.24 -18.81 9.62
C LEU A 30 3.71 -18.97 11.05
N ASP A 31 4.92 -19.55 11.23
CA ASP A 31 5.62 -19.58 12.51
C ASP A 31 6.38 -18.27 12.80
N ALA A 32 6.71 -17.50 11.77
CA ALA A 32 7.40 -16.22 11.89
C ALA A 32 6.50 -15.15 12.51
N ALA A 33 7.09 -14.17 13.18
CA ALA A 33 6.40 -12.98 13.65
C ALA A 33 5.80 -12.18 12.45
N ARG A 34 4.67 -11.54 12.70
CA ARG A 34 3.99 -10.68 11.71
C ARG A 34 3.75 -9.30 12.33
N PRO A 35 4.78 -8.43 12.38
CA PRO A 35 4.61 -7.08 12.90
C PRO A 35 3.75 -6.23 11.96
N ALA A 36 3.07 -5.24 12.54
CA ALA A 36 2.22 -4.26 11.85
C ALA A 36 1.19 -4.90 10.89
N GLU A 37 0.62 -6.06 11.28
CA GLU A 37 -0.45 -6.65 10.47
C GLU A 37 -1.74 -5.86 10.60
N ILE A 38 -2.29 -5.49 9.46
CA ILE A 38 -3.61 -4.88 9.39
C ILE A 38 -4.66 -5.99 9.33
N VAL A 39 -5.49 -6.03 10.36
CA VAL A 39 -6.66 -6.89 10.44
C VAL A 39 -7.85 -6.09 9.91
N ALA A 40 -8.40 -6.54 8.79
CA ALA A 40 -9.63 -6.00 8.21
C ALA A 40 -10.77 -6.97 8.48
N VAL A 41 -11.79 -6.52 9.17
CA VAL A 41 -12.97 -7.31 9.54
C VAL A 41 -14.14 -6.81 8.71
N PRO A 42 -14.66 -7.59 7.74
CA PRO A 42 -15.80 -7.18 6.93
C PRO A 42 -16.99 -6.81 7.81
N PHE A 43 -17.52 -5.61 7.63
CA PHE A 43 -18.64 -5.12 8.41
C PHE A 43 -19.86 -6.05 8.33
N ALA A 44 -20.10 -6.68 7.18
CA ALA A 44 -21.18 -7.63 7.00
C ALA A 44 -21.13 -8.81 8.00
N GLN A 45 -19.92 -9.27 8.38
CA GLN A 45 -19.77 -10.31 9.40
C GLN A 45 -20.11 -9.79 10.79
N ILE A 46 -19.75 -8.54 11.11
CA ILE A 46 -20.08 -7.90 12.39
C ILE A 46 -21.59 -7.68 12.47
N ALA A 47 -22.21 -7.14 11.43
CA ALA A 47 -23.63 -6.84 11.38
C ALA A 47 -24.52 -8.11 11.48
N ALA A 48 -24.06 -9.24 10.93
CA ALA A 48 -24.75 -10.51 11.04
C ALA A 48 -24.81 -11.06 12.48
N ILE A 49 -23.82 -10.70 13.31
CA ILE A 49 -23.70 -11.17 14.71
C ILE A 49 -24.25 -10.15 15.70
N ALA A 50 -23.95 -8.87 15.50
CA ALA A 50 -24.29 -7.78 16.42
C ALA A 50 -24.88 -6.59 15.65
N PRO A 51 -26.12 -6.72 15.11
CA PRO A 51 -26.72 -5.72 14.22
C PRO A 51 -27.03 -4.38 14.90
N SER A 52 -27.05 -4.34 16.23
CA SER A 52 -27.29 -3.11 17.01
C SER A 52 -26.02 -2.25 17.21
N LEU A 53 -24.83 -2.75 16.86
CA LEU A 53 -23.59 -2.01 17.03
C LEU A 53 -23.55 -0.76 16.12
N ARG A 54 -23.19 0.35 16.73
CA ARG A 54 -22.96 1.62 16.02
C ARG A 54 -21.47 1.77 15.79
N MET A 55 -21.03 1.71 14.54
CA MET A 55 -19.61 1.54 14.19
C MET A 55 -18.63 2.57 14.76
N TYR A 56 -19.03 3.82 14.93
CA TYR A 56 -18.19 4.82 15.60
C TYR A 56 -18.30 4.79 17.14
N HIS A 57 -19.13 3.90 17.71
CA HIS A 57 -19.32 3.71 19.14
C HIS A 57 -18.88 2.31 19.57
N VAL A 58 -17.76 1.85 19.06
CA VAL A 58 -17.17 0.56 19.41
C VAL A 58 -15.72 0.72 19.84
N VAL A 59 -15.24 -0.19 20.66
CA VAL A 59 -13.85 -0.39 20.98
C VAL A 59 -13.48 -1.83 20.65
N VAL A 60 -12.29 -2.01 20.06
CA VAL A 60 -11.68 -3.34 19.87
C VAL A 60 -10.64 -3.53 20.96
N ARG A 61 -10.70 -4.66 21.67
CA ARG A 61 -9.68 -5.00 22.68
C ARG A 61 -9.00 -6.31 22.36
N ASP A 62 -7.70 -6.37 22.63
CA ASP A 62 -6.93 -7.61 22.57
C ASP A 62 -7.23 -8.49 23.82
N ALA A 63 -6.67 -9.72 23.84
CA ALA A 63 -6.83 -10.67 24.93
C ALA A 63 -6.32 -10.17 26.31
N LYS A 64 -5.54 -9.08 26.32
CA LYS A 64 -5.06 -8.41 27.57
C LYS A 64 -5.97 -7.26 27.99
N GLY A 65 -7.09 -7.03 27.29
CA GLY A 65 -8.02 -5.92 27.53
C GLY A 65 -7.53 -4.57 27.01
N ARG A 66 -6.42 -4.50 26.31
CA ARG A 66 -5.87 -3.26 25.73
C ARG A 66 -6.75 -2.83 24.55
N ALA A 67 -7.23 -1.59 24.58
CA ALA A 67 -7.93 -1.00 23.44
C ALA A 67 -6.96 -0.80 22.26
N LEU A 68 -7.39 -1.21 21.08
CA LEU A 68 -6.63 -1.05 19.85
C LEU A 68 -7.19 0.14 19.05
N PRO A 69 -6.32 1.01 18.51
CA PRO A 69 -6.72 2.03 17.57
C PRO A 69 -7.37 1.40 16.34
N LEU A 70 -8.52 1.92 15.93
CA LEU A 70 -9.29 1.37 14.82
C LEU A 70 -9.67 2.43 13.79
N GLN A 71 -10.04 1.97 12.61
CA GLN A 71 -10.65 2.77 11.56
C GLN A 71 -11.84 2.02 11.00
N ILE A 72 -12.88 2.76 10.64
CA ILE A 72 -14.02 2.26 9.86
C ILE A 72 -13.84 2.77 8.43
N THR A 73 -13.89 1.88 7.44
CA THR A 73 -13.80 2.24 6.04
C THR A 73 -15.17 2.27 5.37
N ASN A 74 -15.33 3.14 4.38
CA ASN A 74 -16.47 3.19 3.49
C ASN A 74 -15.94 3.62 2.10
N TYR A 75 -15.72 2.65 1.22
CA TYR A 75 -15.13 2.90 -0.11
C TYR A 75 -16.14 3.42 -1.14
N GLN A 76 -17.42 3.25 -0.90
CA GLN A 76 -18.44 3.61 -1.89
C GLN A 76 -18.89 5.06 -1.77
N HIS A 77 -18.64 5.72 -0.64
CA HIS A 77 -19.17 7.06 -0.31
C HIS A 77 -20.66 7.21 -0.62
N ASP A 78 -21.43 6.11 -0.50
CA ASP A 78 -22.86 6.11 -0.73
C ASP A 78 -23.57 6.80 0.44
N HIS A 79 -24.08 8.00 0.19
CA HIS A 79 -24.85 8.76 1.18
C HIS A 79 -26.27 8.20 1.43
N ARG A 80 -26.67 7.13 0.76
CA ARG A 80 -28.02 6.54 0.86
C ARG A 80 -28.19 5.54 1.99
N GLY A 81 -27.18 5.35 2.80
CA GLY A 81 -27.19 4.46 3.95
C GLY A 81 -25.81 4.31 4.56
N ALA A 82 -25.74 3.90 5.82
CA ALA A 82 -24.48 3.60 6.47
C ALA A 82 -23.97 2.24 5.95
N GLN A 83 -23.37 2.24 4.77
CA GLN A 83 -22.64 1.08 4.27
C GLN A 83 -21.18 1.23 4.67
N TYR A 84 -20.75 0.37 5.58
CA TYR A 84 -19.36 0.26 5.98
C TYR A 84 -18.76 -0.97 5.31
N ASP A 85 -17.51 -0.88 4.85
CA ASP A 85 -16.81 -2.01 4.26
C ASP A 85 -16.10 -2.83 5.33
N ASP A 86 -15.17 -2.20 6.06
CA ASP A 86 -14.36 -2.90 7.06
C ASP A 86 -14.24 -2.11 8.37
N LEU A 87 -14.09 -2.85 9.46
CA LEU A 87 -13.45 -2.39 10.68
C LEU A 87 -11.98 -2.81 10.62
N VAL A 88 -11.06 -1.85 10.68
CA VAL A 88 -9.62 -2.04 10.47
C VAL A 88 -8.85 -1.68 11.74
N PHE A 89 -7.94 -2.55 12.18
CA PHE A 89 -7.01 -2.28 13.27
C PHE A 89 -5.67 -2.97 13.02
N ALA A 90 -4.61 -2.54 13.72
CA ALA A 90 -3.29 -3.14 13.63
C ALA A 90 -3.02 -4.08 14.81
N TYR A 91 -2.28 -5.18 14.53
CA TYR A 91 -1.82 -6.10 15.56
C TYR A 91 -0.45 -6.71 15.20
N ASP A 92 0.40 -6.88 16.21
CA ASP A 92 1.69 -7.53 16.08
C ASP A 92 1.58 -8.98 16.55
N PHE A 93 1.58 -9.94 15.62
CA PHE A 93 1.64 -11.36 15.97
C PHE A 93 3.07 -11.73 16.31
N ALA A 94 3.29 -12.29 17.50
CA ALA A 94 4.58 -12.83 17.90
C ALA A 94 4.93 -14.09 17.07
N ALA A 95 6.21 -14.45 17.05
CA ALA A 95 6.64 -15.73 16.46
C ALA A 95 5.92 -16.90 17.17
N GLY A 96 5.32 -17.80 16.38
CA GLY A 96 4.53 -18.92 16.88
C GLY A 96 3.09 -18.59 17.29
N GLU A 97 2.70 -17.33 17.35
CA GLU A 97 1.32 -16.90 17.65
C GLU A 97 0.44 -17.03 16.41
N LYS A 98 -0.07 -18.22 16.14
CA LYS A 98 -0.91 -18.52 14.96
C LYS A 98 -2.37 -18.13 15.10
N ARG A 99 -2.78 -17.66 16.30
CA ARG A 99 -4.15 -17.30 16.63
C ARG A 99 -4.17 -16.16 17.63
N ALA A 100 -4.95 -15.12 17.34
CA ALA A 100 -5.30 -14.07 18.28
C ALA A 100 -6.81 -13.88 18.32
N THR A 101 -7.33 -13.43 19.47
CA THR A 101 -8.76 -13.11 19.65
C THR A 101 -8.90 -11.68 20.13
N PHE A 102 -9.95 -11.02 19.66
CA PHE A 102 -10.26 -9.64 20.02
C PHE A 102 -11.75 -9.54 20.32
N THR A 103 -12.12 -8.64 21.23
CA THR A 103 -13.53 -8.33 21.52
C THR A 103 -13.92 -7.02 20.85
N ILE A 104 -15.14 -6.95 20.37
CA ILE A 104 -15.81 -5.69 20.01
C ILE A 104 -16.83 -5.41 21.13
N GLU A 105 -16.77 -4.22 21.67
CA GLU A 105 -17.65 -3.76 22.74
C GLU A 105 -18.28 -2.42 22.35
N ALA A 106 -19.59 -2.27 22.57
CA ALA A 106 -20.27 -0.99 22.42
C ALA A 106 -19.79 0.00 23.49
N VAL A 107 -19.61 1.25 23.09
CA VAL A 107 -19.27 2.35 24.01
C VAL A 107 -20.25 3.50 23.88
N ALA A 108 -20.52 4.19 25.00
CA ALA A 108 -21.48 5.30 25.02
C ALA A 108 -21.02 6.51 24.21
N THR A 109 -19.73 6.77 24.17
CA THR A 109 -19.14 7.90 23.45
C THR A 109 -18.44 7.41 22.20
N ALA A 110 -18.55 8.13 21.09
CA ALA A 110 -17.85 7.80 19.85
C ALA A 110 -16.34 7.69 20.10
N THR A 111 -15.73 6.66 19.54
CA THR A 111 -14.28 6.43 19.59
C THR A 111 -13.59 7.48 18.72
N PRO A 112 -12.70 8.30 19.26
CA PRO A 112 -11.98 9.28 18.45
C PRO A 112 -11.05 8.56 17.45
N PRO A 113 -10.80 9.17 16.27
CA PRO A 113 -9.84 8.63 15.32
C PRO A 113 -8.43 8.67 15.93
N ASP A 114 -7.59 7.73 15.52
CA ASP A 114 -6.17 7.70 15.86
C ASP A 114 -5.38 8.74 15.05
N ALA A 115 -4.10 8.91 15.40
CA ALA A 115 -3.18 9.74 14.62
C ALA A 115 -3.04 9.18 13.19
N GLN A 116 -3.05 10.06 12.20
CA GLN A 116 -2.94 9.69 10.80
C GLN A 116 -1.56 9.12 10.48
N CYS A 117 -1.53 7.87 10.03
CA CYS A 117 -0.34 7.12 9.66
C CYS A 117 -0.21 6.98 8.15
N VAL A 118 -1.32 6.97 7.44
CA VAL A 118 -1.38 6.88 5.97
C VAL A 118 -2.14 8.06 5.41
N TYR A 119 -1.77 8.48 4.20
CA TYR A 119 -2.41 9.61 3.55
C TYR A 119 -2.43 9.40 2.04
N ALA A 120 -3.50 9.78 1.38
CA ALA A 120 -3.60 9.80 -0.07
C ALA A 120 -4.41 11.02 -0.52
N ARG A 121 -4.02 11.67 -1.62
CA ARG A 121 -4.81 12.72 -2.23
C ARG A 121 -4.58 12.85 -3.72
N MET A 122 -5.59 13.38 -4.41
CA MET A 122 -5.44 13.97 -5.73
C MET A 122 -4.74 15.33 -5.58
N VAL A 123 -3.85 15.67 -6.51
CA VAL A 123 -3.00 16.87 -6.46
C VAL A 123 -3.26 17.75 -7.69
N PRO A 124 -4.42 18.44 -7.75
CA PRO A 124 -4.78 19.25 -8.92
C PRO A 124 -3.79 20.40 -9.17
N GLU A 125 -3.15 20.93 -8.13
CA GLU A 125 -2.12 21.95 -8.24
C GLU A 125 -0.84 21.49 -8.91
N ARG A 126 -0.64 20.15 -9.06
CA ARG A 126 0.47 19.51 -9.78
C ARG A 126 -0.04 18.67 -10.94
N PHE A 127 -0.83 19.29 -11.82
CA PHE A 127 -1.35 18.68 -13.05
C PHE A 127 -2.11 17.36 -12.83
N ASP A 128 -2.94 17.33 -11.78
CA ASP A 128 -3.82 16.23 -11.42
C ASP A 128 -3.09 14.92 -11.02
N ASP A 129 -1.86 15.00 -10.52
CA ASP A 129 -1.18 13.85 -9.94
C ASP A 129 -2.02 13.20 -8.82
N VAL A 130 -1.74 11.96 -8.51
CA VAL A 130 -2.11 11.33 -7.24
C VAL A 130 -0.85 11.03 -6.44
N ALA A 131 -0.89 11.32 -5.14
CA ALA A 131 0.19 10.98 -4.23
C ALA A 131 -0.36 10.31 -2.99
N TRP A 132 0.41 9.35 -2.46
CA TRP A 132 0.05 8.63 -1.24
C TRP A 132 1.28 8.24 -0.44
N GLU A 133 1.08 7.98 0.84
CA GLU A 133 2.16 7.65 1.75
C GLU A 133 1.72 6.80 2.93
N THR A 134 2.68 6.06 3.47
CA THR A 134 2.64 5.47 4.80
C THR A 134 3.59 6.23 5.74
N ASP A 135 3.70 5.78 6.98
CA ASP A 135 4.76 6.20 7.90
C ASP A 135 6.19 5.79 7.44
N ARG A 136 6.34 5.12 6.28
CA ARG A 136 7.61 4.53 5.84
C ARG A 136 8.08 5.03 4.49
N ILE A 137 7.17 5.23 3.55
CA ILE A 137 7.48 5.54 2.15
C ILE A 137 6.34 6.36 1.56
N ALA A 138 6.61 7.16 0.53
CA ALA A 138 5.60 7.84 -0.25
C ALA A 138 5.75 7.52 -1.74
N HIS A 139 4.68 7.76 -2.48
CA HIS A 139 4.57 7.45 -3.90
C HIS A 139 3.78 8.51 -4.63
N ARG A 140 3.96 8.55 -5.96
CA ARG A 140 3.22 9.41 -6.86
C ARG A 140 2.92 8.69 -8.18
N MET A 141 1.81 9.04 -8.80
CA MET A 141 1.55 8.72 -10.22
C MET A 141 1.08 9.95 -10.95
N TYR A 142 1.42 10.01 -12.24
CA TYR A 142 1.17 11.17 -13.09
C TYR A 142 -0.28 11.27 -13.54
N GLY A 143 -0.87 12.44 -13.29
CA GLY A 143 -2.23 12.77 -13.71
C GLY A 143 -2.34 13.14 -15.18
N PHE A 144 -3.57 13.17 -15.66
CA PHE A 144 -3.90 13.44 -17.06
C PHE A 144 -3.31 14.77 -17.57
N THR A 145 -3.48 15.84 -16.80
CA THR A 145 -3.06 17.18 -17.22
C THR A 145 -1.56 17.31 -17.42
N LEU A 146 -0.74 16.49 -16.69
CA LEU A 146 0.72 16.47 -16.83
C LEU A 146 1.17 15.98 -18.22
N ASN A 147 0.36 15.21 -18.94
CA ASN A 147 0.64 14.79 -20.32
C ASN A 147 0.05 15.74 -21.38
N THR A 148 -0.41 16.91 -21.00
CA THR A 148 -0.99 17.92 -21.92
C THR A 148 -0.06 19.11 -22.13
N PRO A 149 -0.31 19.96 -23.15
CA PRO A 149 0.44 21.20 -23.33
C PRO A 149 0.39 22.16 -22.12
N ALA A 150 -0.60 22.03 -21.23
CA ALA A 150 -0.71 22.85 -20.03
C ALA A 150 0.50 22.67 -19.08
N ALA A 151 1.13 21.49 -19.10
CA ALA A 151 2.32 21.20 -18.29
C ALA A 151 3.63 21.84 -18.86
N GLY A 152 3.59 22.39 -20.07
CA GLY A 152 4.75 23.06 -20.66
C GLY A 152 5.99 22.18 -20.73
N GLY A 153 7.12 22.66 -20.18
CA GLY A 153 8.39 21.92 -20.12
C GLY A 153 8.43 20.78 -19.11
N GLU A 154 7.44 20.69 -18.22
CA GLU A 154 7.32 19.62 -17.21
C GLU A 154 6.50 18.41 -17.68
N ARG A 155 6.17 18.36 -18.97
CA ARG A 155 5.34 17.31 -19.54
C ARG A 155 5.95 15.92 -19.33
N LEU A 156 5.21 15.06 -18.61
CA LEU A 156 5.58 13.68 -18.30
C LEU A 156 4.46 12.73 -18.74
N ARG A 157 4.85 11.56 -19.22
CA ARG A 157 3.96 10.54 -19.74
C ARG A 157 4.31 9.17 -19.18
N GLY A 158 3.31 8.46 -18.68
CA GLY A 158 3.43 7.07 -18.26
C GLY A 158 2.59 6.74 -17.02
N SER A 159 2.24 5.47 -16.88
CA SER A 159 1.50 4.89 -15.76
C SER A 159 2.41 4.12 -14.78
N GLY A 160 3.68 4.50 -14.70
CA GLY A 160 4.62 3.98 -13.70
C GLY A 160 4.36 4.56 -12.33
N ILE A 161 4.78 3.83 -11.28
CA ILE A 161 4.70 4.28 -9.90
C ILE A 161 6.03 4.93 -9.50
N ASP A 162 5.98 6.16 -9.08
CA ASP A 162 7.11 6.93 -8.57
C ASP A 162 7.34 6.68 -7.08
N VAL A 163 8.57 6.86 -6.58
CA VAL A 163 8.94 6.60 -5.19
C VAL A 163 9.56 7.84 -4.55
N TRP A 164 8.95 8.28 -3.47
CA TRP A 164 9.45 9.34 -2.61
C TRP A 164 9.96 8.75 -1.30
N ALA A 165 11.26 8.77 -1.11
CA ALA A 165 11.93 8.15 0.02
C ALA A 165 11.87 9.05 1.26
N LYS A 166 11.34 8.53 2.37
CA LYS A 166 11.11 9.25 3.64
C LYS A 166 12.09 8.81 4.73
N ARG A 167 12.46 9.76 5.60
CA ARG A 167 13.14 9.51 6.90
C ARG A 167 12.23 9.70 8.09
N VAL A 168 11.06 10.27 7.88
CA VAL A 168 10.13 10.68 8.94
C VAL A 168 8.85 9.84 8.85
N THR A 169 8.19 9.68 9.98
CA THR A 169 6.97 8.89 10.09
C THR A 169 5.68 9.69 9.90
N TYR A 170 5.77 11.00 9.99
CA TYR A 170 4.61 11.89 9.74
C TYR A 170 4.40 12.13 8.23
N PRO A 171 3.20 12.55 7.81
CA PRO A 171 2.89 12.85 6.41
C PRO A 171 3.74 13.98 5.83
N VAL A 172 4.27 13.79 4.61
CA VAL A 172 5.15 14.75 3.91
C VAL A 172 4.57 15.28 2.61
N ILE A 173 3.58 14.64 2.01
CA ILE A 173 3.07 14.97 0.67
C ILE A 173 2.73 16.44 0.55
N ASP A 174 1.86 16.98 1.41
CA ASP A 174 1.45 18.38 1.35
C ASP A 174 2.63 19.34 1.55
N ARG A 175 3.55 18.97 2.44
CA ARG A 175 4.74 19.77 2.74
C ARG A 175 5.68 19.84 1.54
N TRP A 176 5.87 18.71 0.86
CA TRP A 176 6.80 18.62 -0.28
C TRP A 176 6.22 19.29 -1.52
N TYR A 177 4.95 19.10 -1.83
CA TYR A 177 4.31 19.83 -2.92
C TYR A 177 4.31 21.35 -2.68
N ALA A 178 4.11 21.81 -1.43
CA ALA A 178 4.17 23.22 -1.10
C ALA A 178 5.55 23.86 -1.30
N LYS A 179 6.65 23.08 -1.27
CA LYS A 179 8.01 23.57 -1.56
C LYS A 179 8.25 23.79 -3.06
N GLY A 180 7.46 23.18 -3.93
CA GLY A 180 7.61 23.19 -5.38
C GLY A 180 8.56 22.13 -5.92
N HIS A 181 8.44 21.88 -7.22
CA HIS A 181 9.08 20.77 -7.94
C HIS A 181 10.59 20.63 -7.68
N ASP A 182 11.36 21.71 -7.80
CA ASP A 182 12.81 21.64 -7.65
C ASP A 182 13.29 21.33 -6.24
N GLN A 183 12.44 21.49 -5.23
CA GLN A 183 12.82 21.36 -3.83
C GLN A 183 12.54 19.97 -3.27
N PHE A 184 11.50 19.27 -3.72
CA PHE A 184 11.25 17.94 -3.20
C PHE A 184 12.20 16.87 -3.75
N HIS A 185 12.99 17.18 -4.81
CA HIS A 185 14.13 16.39 -5.24
C HIS A 185 15.41 16.58 -4.40
N LYS A 186 15.34 17.38 -3.32
CA LYS A 186 16.47 17.67 -2.44
C LYS A 186 16.12 17.34 -0.99
N ASP A 187 16.99 16.60 -0.33
CA ASP A 187 16.87 16.30 1.10
C ASP A 187 17.35 17.48 1.98
N GLY A 188 16.84 18.67 1.69
CA GLY A 188 17.31 19.92 2.33
C GLY A 188 16.91 20.07 3.80
N GLU A 189 15.84 19.38 4.24
CA GLU A 189 15.30 19.46 5.60
C GLU A 189 15.43 18.14 6.38
N GLY A 190 16.07 17.13 5.79
CA GLY A 190 16.24 15.82 6.42
C GLY A 190 14.98 14.97 6.49
N GLU A 191 13.93 15.33 5.75
CA GLU A 191 12.69 14.55 5.68
C GLU A 191 12.75 13.41 4.67
N GLY A 192 13.66 13.50 3.69
CA GLY A 192 13.79 12.63 2.52
C GLY A 192 13.65 13.40 1.23
N LEU A 193 13.45 12.69 0.10
CA LEU A 193 13.38 13.30 -1.23
C LEU A 193 12.72 12.38 -2.25
N ASP A 194 12.30 12.96 -3.37
CA ASP A 194 12.00 12.27 -4.63
C ASP A 194 13.33 11.96 -5.32
N LEU A 195 13.78 10.73 -5.23
CA LEU A 195 15.07 10.28 -5.79
C LEU A 195 14.91 9.32 -6.98
N TYR A 196 13.68 8.94 -7.32
CA TYR A 196 13.39 7.87 -8.24
C TYR A 196 12.82 8.41 -9.56
N SER A 197 13.54 8.20 -10.67
CA SER A 197 13.07 8.63 -11.98
C SER A 197 12.41 7.48 -12.73
N ILE A 198 11.12 7.56 -13.01
CA ILE A 198 10.44 6.52 -13.79
C ILE A 198 10.63 6.67 -15.31
N GLY A 199 10.74 7.89 -15.81
CA GLY A 199 10.81 8.11 -17.26
C GLY A 199 9.66 7.44 -18.01
N GLY A 200 9.98 6.66 -19.04
CA GLY A 200 9.02 5.85 -19.79
C GLY A 200 8.84 4.41 -19.26
N SER A 201 9.53 4.05 -18.16
CA SER A 201 9.45 2.71 -17.56
C SER A 201 8.21 2.52 -16.67
N ARG A 202 8.14 1.38 -15.99
CA ARG A 202 7.02 1.05 -15.10
C ARG A 202 7.20 1.51 -13.65
N GLY A 203 8.32 2.17 -13.36
CA GLY A 203 8.58 2.64 -12.00
C GLY A 203 8.66 1.49 -11.00
N ALA A 204 7.95 1.64 -9.92
CA ALA A 204 7.87 0.66 -8.84
C ALA A 204 6.54 -0.12 -8.93
N GLY A 205 6.33 -0.95 -9.97
CA GLY A 205 5.16 -1.83 -10.05
C GLY A 205 4.05 -1.38 -11.00
N GLY A 206 4.30 -0.48 -11.93
CA GLY A 206 3.36 -0.20 -13.04
C GLY A 206 3.18 -1.43 -13.93
N THR A 207 2.03 -1.54 -14.57
CA THR A 207 1.64 -2.69 -15.40
C THR A 207 1.67 -2.37 -16.89
N GLY A 208 1.63 -3.43 -17.71
CA GLY A 208 1.40 -3.38 -19.14
C GLY A 208 1.10 -4.76 -19.70
N VAL A 209 0.58 -4.85 -20.91
CA VAL A 209 0.34 -6.12 -21.61
C VAL A 209 1.61 -6.55 -22.31
N TRP A 210 2.07 -7.77 -22.02
CA TRP A 210 3.30 -8.34 -22.58
C TRP A 210 2.96 -9.27 -23.78
N ASP A 211 3.50 -8.97 -24.95
CA ASP A 211 3.26 -9.75 -26.15
C ASP A 211 4.35 -10.80 -26.47
N GLY A 212 5.32 -10.95 -25.58
CA GLY A 212 6.48 -11.81 -25.76
C GLY A 212 7.76 -11.06 -26.17
N ALA A 213 7.64 -9.80 -26.62
CA ALA A 213 8.76 -8.97 -27.08
C ALA A 213 8.68 -7.53 -26.56
N LYS A 214 7.47 -7.01 -26.39
CA LYS A 214 7.21 -5.61 -26.01
C LYS A 214 6.14 -5.52 -24.94
N LEU A 215 6.31 -4.56 -24.04
CA LEU A 215 5.31 -4.18 -23.06
C LEU A 215 4.45 -3.02 -23.60
N TRP A 216 3.17 -3.27 -23.81
CA TRP A 216 2.19 -2.27 -24.21
C TRP A 216 1.58 -1.64 -22.96
N THR A 217 1.58 -0.32 -22.86
CA THR A 217 1.26 0.39 -21.64
C THR A 217 0.25 1.51 -21.86
N SER A 218 -0.56 1.77 -20.82
CA SER A 218 -1.41 2.96 -20.77
C SER A 218 -0.57 4.24 -20.64
N ASP A 219 -1.21 5.35 -20.94
CA ASP A 219 -0.76 6.69 -20.57
C ASP A 219 -1.03 6.98 -19.08
N ASN A 220 -0.88 8.26 -18.69
CA ASN A 220 -1.30 8.77 -17.39
C ASN A 220 -2.77 8.41 -17.14
N PHE A 221 -3.16 8.22 -15.88
CA PHE A 221 -4.56 8.01 -15.55
C PHE A 221 -5.41 9.25 -15.94
N VAL A 222 -6.67 9.01 -16.29
CA VAL A 222 -7.57 10.06 -16.79
C VAL A 222 -8.61 10.49 -15.75
N ASP A 223 -8.81 9.68 -14.73
CA ASP A 223 -9.73 9.94 -13.62
C ASP A 223 -9.29 9.19 -12.38
N GLY A 224 -9.50 9.77 -11.21
CA GLY A 224 -9.11 9.18 -9.94
C GLY A 224 -9.97 9.65 -8.78
N GLN A 225 -10.13 8.79 -7.79
CA GLN A 225 -10.90 9.07 -6.59
C GLN A 225 -10.25 8.47 -5.34
N VAL A 226 -10.08 9.27 -4.28
CA VAL A 226 -9.74 8.76 -2.96
C VAL A 226 -11.01 8.18 -2.31
N LEU A 227 -10.96 6.90 -1.96
CA LEU A 227 -12.08 6.13 -1.39
C LEU A 227 -12.06 6.10 0.13
N SER A 228 -10.87 6.11 0.73
CA SER A 228 -10.66 6.16 2.18
C SER A 228 -9.32 6.83 2.46
N ASN A 229 -9.22 7.58 3.56
CA ASN A 229 -8.01 8.36 3.84
C ASN A 229 -7.65 8.35 5.33
N GLY A 230 -7.02 7.27 5.77
CA GLY A 230 -6.48 7.10 7.10
C GLY A 230 -7.53 6.93 8.22
N PRO A 231 -7.10 6.77 9.48
CA PRO A 231 -5.70 6.86 9.94
C PRO A 231 -4.84 5.62 9.69
N ARG A 232 -5.42 4.42 9.48
CA ARG A 232 -4.71 3.14 9.35
C ARG A 232 -4.63 2.62 7.93
N ARG A 233 -5.63 2.95 7.11
CA ARG A 233 -5.77 2.55 5.71
C ARG A 233 -6.21 3.71 4.86
N ALA A 234 -5.49 3.98 3.79
CA ALA A 234 -5.98 4.77 2.68
C ALA A 234 -6.30 3.84 1.50
N ALA A 235 -7.26 4.24 0.68
CA ALA A 235 -7.59 3.55 -0.57
C ALA A 235 -7.98 4.58 -1.63
N PHE A 236 -7.58 4.32 -2.86
CA PHE A 236 -7.95 5.16 -4.00
C PHE A 236 -8.05 4.32 -5.27
N LYS A 237 -8.78 4.85 -6.26
CA LYS A 237 -9.02 4.21 -7.55
C LYS A 237 -8.57 5.14 -8.67
N LEU A 238 -7.97 4.56 -9.72
CA LEU A 238 -7.53 5.25 -10.92
C LEU A 238 -8.09 4.55 -12.16
N ASN A 239 -8.58 5.33 -13.11
CA ASN A 239 -9.06 4.83 -14.39
C ASN A 239 -8.11 5.30 -15.50
N TYR A 240 -7.81 4.42 -16.46
CA TYR A 240 -6.95 4.71 -17.60
C TYR A 240 -7.76 4.69 -18.89
N ALA A 241 -7.42 5.57 -19.81
CA ALA A 241 -7.99 5.53 -21.14
C ALA A 241 -7.57 4.24 -21.87
N PRO A 242 -8.45 3.66 -22.71
CA PRO A 242 -8.07 2.51 -23.51
C PRO A 242 -6.81 2.77 -24.37
N PHE A 243 -5.86 1.84 -24.33
CA PHE A 243 -4.60 1.91 -25.07
C PHE A 243 -4.44 0.73 -26.04
N ASP A 244 -3.60 0.91 -27.06
CA ASP A 244 -3.28 -0.17 -27.99
C ASP A 244 -2.33 -1.17 -27.34
N ALA A 245 -2.67 -2.46 -27.42
CA ALA A 245 -1.86 -3.57 -26.92
C ALA A 245 -1.50 -4.57 -28.03
N GLY A 246 -1.14 -4.06 -29.20
CA GLY A 246 -0.73 -4.86 -30.36
C GLY A 246 -1.80 -5.86 -30.80
N ALA A 247 -1.48 -7.16 -30.79
CA ALA A 247 -2.41 -8.21 -31.20
C ALA A 247 -3.62 -8.36 -30.26
N GLN A 248 -3.56 -7.86 -29.03
CA GLN A 248 -4.67 -7.82 -28.07
C GLN A 248 -5.69 -6.70 -28.37
N GLY A 249 -5.39 -5.81 -29.33
CA GLY A 249 -6.27 -4.70 -29.67
C GLY A 249 -6.28 -3.60 -28.60
N LYS A 250 -7.45 -3.01 -28.37
CA LYS A 250 -7.66 -2.00 -27.32
C LYS A 250 -7.85 -2.68 -25.96
N VAL A 251 -7.09 -2.23 -24.97
CA VAL A 251 -7.17 -2.67 -23.59
C VAL A 251 -7.46 -1.49 -22.71
N ALA A 252 -8.43 -1.60 -21.80
CA ALA A 252 -8.64 -0.64 -20.72
C ALA A 252 -8.15 -1.20 -19.39
N GLU A 253 -7.80 -0.33 -18.46
CA GLU A 253 -7.34 -0.71 -17.13
C GLU A 253 -7.95 0.18 -16.05
N THR A 254 -8.29 -0.43 -14.93
CA THR A 254 -8.64 0.28 -13.69
C THR A 254 -7.76 -0.26 -12.59
N LYS A 255 -7.17 0.61 -11.78
CA LYS A 255 -6.41 0.23 -10.59
C LYS A 255 -7.08 0.71 -9.32
N GLN A 256 -7.08 -0.15 -8.29
CA GLN A 256 -7.38 0.25 -6.92
C GLN A 256 -6.16 -0.02 -6.05
N PHE A 257 -5.78 0.97 -5.26
CA PHE A 257 -4.70 0.88 -4.30
C PHE A 257 -5.26 0.80 -2.89
N THR A 258 -4.64 -0.04 -2.06
CA THR A 258 -4.87 -0.09 -0.61
C THR A 258 -3.53 0.10 0.09
N VAL A 259 -3.44 1.15 0.88
CA VAL A 259 -2.22 1.65 1.52
C VAL A 259 -2.39 1.50 3.03
N ASP A 260 -1.59 0.63 3.64
CA ASP A 260 -1.72 0.27 5.06
C ASP A 260 -0.56 0.80 5.90
N CYS A 261 -0.87 1.32 7.08
CA CYS A 261 0.09 1.80 8.07
C CYS A 261 1.11 0.72 8.46
N GLY A 262 2.36 1.12 8.67
CA GLY A 262 3.44 0.25 9.14
C GLY A 262 4.07 -0.63 8.06
N ARG A 263 3.74 -0.42 6.78
CA ARG A 263 4.21 -1.24 5.66
C ARG A 263 4.98 -0.41 4.63
N ASN A 264 5.94 -1.08 3.97
CA ASN A 264 6.61 -0.54 2.78
C ASN A 264 5.95 -1.03 1.47
N PHE A 265 4.89 -1.81 1.56
CA PHE A 265 4.17 -2.38 0.44
C PHE A 265 2.72 -1.92 0.42
N ASP A 266 2.27 -1.49 -0.75
CA ASP A 266 0.88 -1.18 -1.06
C ASP A 266 0.26 -2.32 -1.85
N ALA A 267 -0.99 -2.67 -1.55
CA ALA A 267 -1.73 -3.65 -2.33
C ALA A 267 -2.37 -2.97 -3.54
N VAL A 268 -2.24 -3.59 -4.71
CA VAL A 268 -2.78 -3.11 -5.97
C VAL A 268 -3.70 -4.17 -6.55
N GLU A 269 -4.89 -3.77 -6.95
CA GLU A 269 -5.81 -4.55 -7.78
C GLU A 269 -5.91 -3.87 -9.14
N SER A 270 -5.47 -4.55 -10.21
CA SER A 270 -5.65 -4.11 -11.59
C SER A 270 -6.71 -4.96 -12.27
N VAL A 271 -7.74 -4.31 -12.79
CA VAL A 271 -8.77 -4.96 -13.62
C VAL A 271 -8.58 -4.50 -15.05
N PHE A 272 -8.40 -5.47 -15.94
CA PHE A 272 -8.24 -5.23 -17.36
C PHE A 272 -9.52 -5.61 -18.11
N ASP A 273 -9.80 -4.85 -19.17
CA ASP A 273 -10.82 -5.17 -20.18
C ASP A 273 -10.05 -5.55 -21.45
N PHE A 274 -9.97 -6.85 -21.71
CA PHE A 274 -9.30 -7.44 -22.87
C PHE A 274 -10.30 -7.76 -23.97
N ALA A 275 -9.85 -7.79 -25.23
CA ALA A 275 -10.67 -8.30 -26.33
C ALA A 275 -10.85 -9.85 -26.28
N GLY A 276 -10.02 -10.56 -25.51
CA GLY A 276 -10.05 -12.02 -25.29
C GLY A 276 -10.19 -12.37 -23.82
N ASP A 277 -10.25 -13.67 -23.50
CA ASP A 277 -10.50 -14.14 -22.13
C ASP A 277 -9.32 -13.89 -21.16
N GLU A 278 -8.08 -13.87 -21.67
CA GLU A 278 -6.87 -13.66 -20.86
C GLU A 278 -5.72 -13.05 -21.65
N SER A 279 -4.77 -12.48 -20.95
CA SER A 279 -3.51 -11.98 -21.51
C SER A 279 -2.38 -12.08 -20.49
N THR A 280 -1.12 -12.08 -20.98
CA THR A 280 0.04 -11.93 -20.10
C THR A 280 0.26 -10.47 -19.78
N VAL A 281 0.31 -10.15 -18.50
CA VAL A 281 0.63 -8.82 -17.97
C VAL A 281 2.03 -8.82 -17.37
N GLY A 282 2.82 -7.80 -17.67
CA GLY A 282 4.09 -7.52 -17.01
C GLY A 282 3.90 -6.48 -15.91
N ILE A 283 4.34 -6.79 -14.70
CA ILE A 283 4.46 -5.84 -13.59
C ILE A 283 5.93 -5.44 -13.52
N GLY A 284 6.23 -4.16 -13.78
CA GLY A 284 7.60 -3.73 -14.04
C GLY A 284 8.26 -3.01 -12.87
N ILE A 285 9.58 -3.18 -12.78
CA ILE A 285 10.46 -2.34 -11.95
C ILE A 285 11.44 -1.66 -12.90
N SER A 286 11.60 -0.34 -12.75
CA SER A 286 12.59 0.42 -13.52
C SER A 286 13.99 -0.10 -13.27
N GLU A 287 14.77 -0.22 -14.34
CA GLU A 287 16.21 -0.42 -14.28
C GLU A 287 16.89 0.86 -14.77
N HIS A 288 17.54 1.56 -13.84
CA HIS A 288 18.27 2.79 -14.14
C HIS A 288 19.64 2.48 -14.71
N PRO A 289 20.18 3.37 -15.56
CA PRO A 289 21.57 3.27 -16.02
C PRO A 289 22.53 3.22 -14.83
N ALA A 290 23.58 2.39 -14.95
CA ALA A 290 24.60 2.26 -13.92
C ALA A 290 25.25 3.62 -13.60
N VAL A 291 25.40 3.93 -12.31
CA VAL A 291 26.05 5.14 -11.81
C VAL A 291 27.53 4.84 -11.53
N GLN A 292 28.42 5.60 -12.14
CA GLN A 292 29.86 5.44 -11.95
C GLN A 292 30.26 5.63 -10.47
N GLY A 293 31.05 4.71 -9.94
CA GLY A 293 31.52 4.75 -8.56
C GLY A 293 30.60 4.07 -7.54
N PHE A 294 29.48 3.51 -7.99
CA PHE A 294 28.56 2.76 -7.16
C PHE A 294 28.48 1.28 -7.57
N PRO A 295 28.04 0.37 -6.68
CA PRO A 295 27.87 -1.04 -7.02
C PRO A 295 26.89 -1.24 -8.17
N THR A 296 27.11 -2.29 -8.96
CA THR A 296 26.13 -2.71 -9.97
C THR A 296 24.82 -3.07 -9.31
N ALA A 297 23.72 -2.61 -9.89
CA ALA A 297 22.38 -2.94 -9.45
C ALA A 297 22.15 -4.48 -9.45
N VAL A 298 21.32 -4.96 -8.52
CA VAL A 298 21.09 -6.39 -8.32
C VAL A 298 19.61 -6.70 -8.46
N LEU A 299 19.29 -7.56 -9.43
CA LEU A 299 17.97 -8.13 -9.62
C LEU A 299 17.90 -9.49 -8.92
N THR A 300 16.98 -9.63 -7.97
CA THR A 300 16.67 -10.90 -7.28
C THR A 300 15.27 -11.36 -7.69
N ARG A 301 15.17 -12.63 -8.10
CA ARG A 301 13.91 -13.27 -8.52
C ARG A 301 13.60 -14.44 -7.60
N ASP A 302 12.33 -14.59 -7.29
CA ASP A 302 11.84 -15.77 -6.59
C ASP A 302 11.83 -16.98 -7.53
N PRO A 303 12.35 -18.15 -7.11
CA PRO A 303 12.35 -19.35 -7.94
C PRO A 303 10.95 -19.80 -8.40
N ASP A 304 9.94 -19.58 -7.56
CA ASP A 304 8.54 -19.93 -7.85
C ASP A 304 7.79 -18.83 -8.63
N GLY A 305 8.50 -17.75 -9.02
CA GLY A 305 7.94 -16.64 -9.80
C GLY A 305 6.93 -15.76 -9.04
N ARG A 306 6.96 -15.76 -7.71
CA ARG A 306 5.98 -15.05 -6.89
C ARG A 306 6.37 -13.62 -6.57
N TRP A 307 7.66 -13.29 -6.63
CA TRP A 307 8.15 -11.94 -6.39
C TRP A 307 9.45 -11.65 -7.13
N MET A 308 9.72 -10.37 -7.26
CA MET A 308 10.95 -9.84 -7.85
C MET A 308 11.36 -8.61 -7.05
N SER A 309 12.67 -8.44 -6.83
CA SER A 309 13.26 -7.29 -6.15
C SER A 309 14.45 -6.75 -6.94
N PHE A 310 14.54 -5.44 -7.05
CA PHE A 310 15.66 -4.73 -7.66
C PHE A 310 16.29 -3.80 -6.63
N TRP A 311 17.61 -3.87 -6.49
CA TRP A 311 18.39 -3.04 -5.58
C TRP A 311 19.40 -2.23 -6.36
N GLU A 312 19.43 -0.94 -6.13
CA GLU A 312 20.41 -0.01 -6.71
C GLU A 312 20.96 0.94 -5.64
N GLU A 313 22.16 1.48 -5.89
CA GLU A 313 22.81 2.43 -5.01
C GLU A 313 23.35 3.63 -5.82
N ASN A 314 23.22 4.81 -5.23
CA ASN A 314 23.76 6.06 -5.75
C ASN A 314 24.14 6.99 -4.59
N GLN A 315 24.47 8.26 -4.87
CA GLN A 315 24.82 9.28 -3.86
C GLN A 315 23.73 9.49 -2.80
N ASP A 316 22.49 9.18 -3.11
CA ASP A 316 21.34 9.31 -2.20
C ASP A 316 21.10 8.07 -1.34
N GLY A 317 21.92 7.05 -1.51
CA GLY A 317 21.90 5.81 -0.75
C GLY A 317 21.40 4.63 -1.57
N GLY A 318 21.17 3.49 -0.89
CA GLY A 318 20.61 2.29 -1.49
C GLY A 318 19.08 2.33 -1.47
N LEU A 319 18.48 1.99 -2.62
CA LEU A 319 17.04 1.89 -2.82
C LEU A 319 16.68 0.48 -3.29
N GLY A 320 15.77 -0.16 -2.59
CA GLY A 320 15.16 -1.42 -3.00
C GLY A 320 13.73 -1.20 -3.47
N ILE A 321 13.40 -1.79 -4.61
CA ILE A 321 12.02 -1.88 -5.11
C ILE A 321 11.65 -3.35 -5.18
N ALA A 322 10.40 -3.71 -4.85
CA ALA A 322 9.94 -5.07 -5.07
C ALA A 322 8.45 -5.12 -5.45
N VAL A 323 8.11 -6.17 -6.20
CA VAL A 323 6.74 -6.55 -6.52
C VAL A 323 6.49 -7.99 -6.07
N ILE A 324 5.31 -8.25 -5.50
CA ILE A 324 4.92 -9.54 -4.94
C ILE A 324 3.52 -9.89 -5.45
N LEU A 325 3.36 -11.04 -6.09
CA LEU A 325 2.05 -11.52 -6.53
C LEU A 325 1.21 -12.00 -5.34
N ALA A 326 -0.06 -11.66 -5.33
CA ALA A 326 -1.01 -12.24 -4.39
C ALA A 326 -1.15 -13.76 -4.60
N LYS A 327 -1.67 -14.47 -3.60
CA LYS A 327 -1.77 -15.93 -3.60
C LYS A 327 -2.58 -16.49 -4.78
N ASP A 328 -3.61 -15.77 -5.18
CA ASP A 328 -4.54 -16.14 -6.26
C ASP A 328 -4.02 -15.79 -7.68
N ALA A 329 -2.96 -15.00 -7.80
CA ALA A 329 -2.36 -14.69 -9.08
C ALA A 329 -1.60 -15.89 -9.68
N THR A 330 -1.60 -16.02 -11.01
CA THR A 330 -0.93 -17.09 -11.74
C THR A 330 0.36 -16.59 -12.37
N PRO A 331 1.55 -16.92 -11.81
CA PRO A 331 2.82 -16.51 -12.38
C PRO A 331 3.01 -17.02 -13.80
N ALA A 332 3.62 -16.19 -14.66
CA ALA A 332 3.97 -16.55 -16.05
C ALA A 332 5.49 -16.40 -16.33
N GLY A 333 6.29 -16.09 -15.30
CA GLY A 333 7.74 -15.99 -15.40
C GLY A 333 8.29 -14.57 -15.27
N PHE A 334 9.40 -14.32 -15.94
CA PHE A 334 10.10 -13.02 -15.93
C PHE A 334 10.52 -12.64 -17.34
N ALA A 335 10.57 -11.34 -17.60
CA ALA A 335 11.13 -10.79 -18.83
C ALA A 335 11.98 -9.54 -18.52
N HIS A 336 12.67 -9.08 -19.52
CA HIS A 336 13.35 -7.79 -19.53
C HIS A 336 12.97 -7.06 -20.82
N GLU A 337 12.72 -5.77 -20.70
CA GLU A 337 12.47 -4.89 -21.83
C GLU A 337 13.46 -3.74 -21.79
N ASP A 338 14.25 -3.61 -22.85
CA ASP A 338 15.18 -2.51 -23.01
C ASP A 338 14.45 -1.16 -23.05
N ALA A 339 15.14 -0.11 -22.63
CA ALA A 339 14.61 1.25 -22.72
C ALA A 339 14.22 1.59 -24.16
N PRO A 340 13.04 2.21 -24.40
CA PRO A 340 12.58 2.58 -25.73
C PRO A 340 13.63 3.40 -26.50
N GLY A 341 14.08 2.88 -27.64
CA GLY A 341 15.13 3.51 -28.45
C GLY A 341 16.51 3.56 -27.77
N GLY A 342 16.76 2.71 -26.76
CA GLY A 342 18.04 2.62 -26.03
C GLY A 342 18.31 3.84 -25.14
N LYS A 343 17.30 4.62 -24.80
CA LYS A 343 17.43 5.82 -23.95
C LYS A 343 16.45 5.78 -22.80
N GLY A 344 16.91 6.14 -21.60
CA GLY A 344 16.12 6.14 -20.38
C GLY A 344 16.24 4.82 -19.60
N ASN A 345 15.19 4.48 -18.85
CA ASN A 345 15.17 3.32 -17.99
C ASN A 345 14.60 2.09 -18.72
N ALA A 346 15.22 0.94 -18.52
CA ALA A 346 14.68 -0.35 -18.92
C ALA A 346 13.63 -0.85 -17.91
N ASN A 347 13.00 -1.99 -18.19
CA ASN A 347 12.04 -2.65 -17.32
C ASN A 347 12.47 -4.08 -16.99
N ASN A 348 12.57 -4.39 -15.71
CA ASN A 348 12.51 -5.77 -15.23
C ASN A 348 11.06 -6.14 -14.98
N LEU A 349 10.57 -7.23 -15.57
CA LEU A 349 9.16 -7.62 -15.56
C LEU A 349 8.94 -8.91 -14.78
N LEU A 350 7.98 -8.90 -13.85
CA LEU A 350 7.35 -10.07 -13.30
C LEU A 350 6.08 -10.33 -14.12
N LEU A 351 6.04 -11.46 -14.83
CA LEU A 351 4.93 -11.81 -15.71
C LEU A 351 3.86 -12.60 -14.96
N VAL A 352 2.61 -12.33 -15.30
CA VAL A 352 1.43 -12.95 -14.70
C VAL A 352 0.32 -13.09 -15.74
N ASN A 353 -0.44 -14.20 -15.69
CA ASN A 353 -1.64 -14.36 -16.52
C ASN A 353 -2.80 -13.64 -15.85
N ALA A 354 -3.39 -12.69 -16.56
CA ALA A 354 -4.56 -11.91 -16.14
C ALA A 354 -5.76 -12.29 -17.01
N ARG A 355 -6.94 -12.37 -16.40
CA ARG A 355 -8.20 -12.66 -17.09
C ARG A 355 -9.03 -11.41 -17.25
N ASP A 356 -9.81 -11.38 -18.32
CA ASP A 356 -10.76 -10.30 -18.59
C ASP A 356 -11.71 -10.07 -17.41
N GLY A 357 -11.85 -8.82 -16.98
CA GLY A 357 -12.72 -8.40 -15.88
C GLY A 357 -12.37 -8.95 -14.49
N VAL A 358 -11.32 -9.76 -14.34
CA VAL A 358 -10.94 -10.37 -13.06
C VAL A 358 -9.79 -9.57 -12.41
N PRO A 359 -9.91 -9.16 -11.15
CA PRO A 359 -8.84 -8.44 -10.48
C PRO A 359 -7.52 -9.22 -10.42
N LEU A 360 -6.48 -8.67 -11.04
CA LEU A 360 -5.10 -9.08 -10.84
C LEU A 360 -4.59 -8.39 -9.56
N ARG A 361 -4.21 -9.18 -8.54
CA ARG A 361 -3.75 -8.69 -7.25
C ARG A 361 -2.26 -8.88 -7.08
N TYR A 362 -1.59 -7.81 -6.70
CA TYR A 362 -0.17 -7.81 -6.37
C TYR A 362 0.15 -6.73 -5.35
N LEU A 363 1.37 -6.74 -4.83
CA LEU A 363 1.88 -5.69 -3.96
C LEU A 363 3.09 -5.06 -4.62
N SER A 364 3.23 -3.75 -4.44
CA SER A 364 4.38 -2.98 -4.85
C SER A 364 4.92 -2.21 -3.66
N GLY A 365 6.25 -2.08 -3.55
CA GLY A 365 6.83 -1.37 -2.43
C GLY A 365 8.29 -1.02 -2.62
N ALA A 366 8.76 -0.12 -1.74
CA ALA A 366 10.11 0.38 -1.75
C ALA A 366 10.71 0.51 -0.34
N GLY A 367 12.04 0.44 -0.26
CA GLY A 367 12.80 0.64 0.97
C GLY A 367 14.11 1.36 0.70
N TRP A 368 14.46 2.31 1.59
CA TRP A 368 15.60 3.19 1.43
C TRP A 368 16.56 3.10 2.63
N THR A 369 17.86 3.05 2.37
CA THR A 369 18.85 2.93 3.47
C THR A 369 18.84 4.12 4.42
N LYS A 370 18.68 5.35 3.90
CA LYS A 370 18.68 6.55 4.74
C LYS A 370 17.38 6.76 5.52
N SER A 371 16.37 5.88 5.35
CA SER A 371 15.17 5.86 6.21
C SER A 371 15.44 5.32 7.62
N GLY A 372 16.57 4.64 7.83
CA GLY A 372 16.89 3.94 9.07
C GLY A 372 16.16 2.59 9.24
N GLN A 373 15.38 2.13 8.24
CA GLN A 373 14.65 0.86 8.31
C GLN A 373 15.49 -0.32 7.78
N PHE A 374 16.42 -0.06 6.87
CA PHE A 374 17.23 -1.07 6.20
C PHE A 374 18.69 -0.66 6.19
N ASP A 375 19.56 -1.55 6.67
CA ASP A 375 21.03 -1.33 6.67
C ASP A 375 21.65 -1.52 5.27
N GLY A 376 20.88 -2.05 4.32
CA GLY A 376 21.33 -2.34 2.96
C GLY A 376 20.53 -3.44 2.30
N ARG A 377 21.00 -3.90 1.13
CA ARG A 377 20.35 -4.90 0.28
C ARG A 377 19.89 -6.16 1.02
N ALA A 378 20.76 -6.74 1.85
CA ALA A 378 20.43 -7.99 2.55
C ALA A 378 19.26 -7.84 3.54
N ALA A 379 19.13 -6.69 4.21
CA ALA A 379 18.02 -6.40 5.09
C ALA A 379 16.71 -6.18 4.29
N TRP A 380 16.79 -5.48 3.17
CA TRP A 380 15.66 -5.31 2.26
C TRP A 380 15.17 -6.65 1.69
N GLU A 381 16.05 -7.48 1.12
CA GLU A 381 15.69 -8.77 0.54
C GLU A 381 15.08 -9.73 1.58
N ARG A 382 15.57 -9.70 2.81
CA ARG A 382 14.97 -10.46 3.92
C ARG A 382 13.54 -9.98 4.19
N TYR A 383 13.33 -8.67 4.27
CA TYR A 383 11.99 -8.09 4.45
C TYR A 383 11.04 -8.47 3.31
N VAL A 384 11.49 -8.42 2.05
CA VAL A 384 10.71 -8.85 0.88
C VAL A 384 10.29 -10.31 1.00
N LYS A 385 11.22 -11.22 1.33
CA LYS A 385 10.94 -12.65 1.50
C LYS A 385 9.95 -12.94 2.62
N GLU A 386 10.13 -12.29 3.76
CA GLU A 386 9.21 -12.41 4.90
C GLU A 386 7.82 -11.87 4.56
N PHE A 387 7.76 -10.73 3.87
CA PHE A 387 6.49 -10.15 3.45
C PHE A 387 5.79 -11.01 2.38
N ALA A 388 6.53 -11.53 1.40
CA ALA A 388 6.01 -12.48 0.41
C ALA A 388 5.41 -13.73 1.07
N ALA A 389 6.08 -14.28 2.09
CA ALA A 389 5.54 -15.41 2.86
C ALA A 389 4.20 -15.07 3.55
N ARG A 390 4.03 -13.83 4.07
CA ARG A 390 2.75 -13.37 4.63
C ARG A 390 1.66 -13.28 3.57
N VAL A 391 1.98 -12.78 2.39
CA VAL A 391 1.05 -12.66 1.25
C VAL A 391 0.57 -14.04 0.79
N GLN A 392 1.46 -15.04 0.74
CA GLN A 392 1.10 -16.41 0.38
C GLN A 392 0.31 -17.14 1.48
N LYS A 393 0.39 -16.68 2.74
CA LYS A 393 -0.33 -17.22 3.90
C LYS A 393 -1.09 -16.10 4.62
N PRO A 394 -2.17 -15.59 4.01
CA PRO A 394 -2.92 -14.45 4.54
C PRO A 394 -3.58 -14.76 5.88
N LEU A 395 -4.00 -13.71 6.56
CA LEU A 395 -4.85 -13.81 7.75
C LEU A 395 -6.22 -14.37 7.38
N ILE A 396 -6.76 -15.23 8.23
CA ILE A 396 -8.14 -15.70 8.18
C ILE A 396 -8.88 -15.06 9.36
N VAL A 397 -9.89 -14.25 9.05
CA VAL A 397 -10.67 -13.49 10.03
C VAL A 397 -12.06 -14.09 10.11
N THR A 398 -12.54 -14.35 11.32
CA THR A 398 -13.91 -14.81 11.59
C THR A 398 -14.51 -14.04 12.75
N VAL A 399 -15.83 -13.82 12.71
CA VAL A 399 -16.59 -13.13 13.77
C VAL A 399 -17.61 -14.09 14.36
N SER A 400 -17.74 -14.08 15.68
CA SER A 400 -18.74 -14.86 16.44
C SER A 400 -19.40 -13.99 17.52
N ALA A 401 -20.54 -14.43 18.05
CA ALA A 401 -21.20 -13.73 19.14
C ALA A 401 -20.28 -13.64 20.36
N GLY A 402 -20.34 -12.52 21.06
CA GLY A 402 -19.76 -12.36 22.39
C GLY A 402 -20.49 -13.25 23.45
N LYS A 403 -19.86 -13.40 24.58
CA LYS A 403 -20.46 -14.14 25.73
C LYS A 403 -20.96 -13.17 26.77
#